data_44b90ac51fd6c659b5a5c05b3016ab74
#
_entry.id   44b90ac51fd6c659b5a5c05b3016ab74
#
_cell.length_a   1.000
_cell.length_b   1.000
_cell.length_c   1.000
_cell.angle_alpha   90.00
_cell.angle_beta   90.00
_cell.angle_gamma   90.00
#
_symmetry.space_group_name_H-M   'P 1'
#
loop_
_entity.id
_entity.type
_entity.pdbx_description
1 polymer ?
#
loop_
_entity_poly.entity_id
_entity_poly.type
_entity_poly.pdbx_seq_one_letter_code
_entity_poly.pdbx_strand_id
1 'polypeptide(L)'
;MTGIIVGFDGSSYSQRALEWAVAEAAIRHAPLAVVTVCQAVAGYWGSAVSSPDDPVPAERARQAAHEAVGKALAALGDNRPASVTVQAVSGHPADELVAAAGDADMIVVGTRGAGGFARLLLGSVSTHLTHHAHCPVVVIPPDDRV
;
A
#
# COMPACT_ATOMS: atom_id res chain seq x y z
N MET A 1 16.05 7.72 10.71
CA MET A 1 15.48 6.55 10.03
C MET A 1 14.23 6.99 9.30
N THR A 2 14.19 6.79 8.01
CA THR A 2 13.07 7.25 7.19
C THR A 2 11.89 6.29 7.20
N GLY A 3 12.14 5.02 7.52
CA GLY A 3 11.07 4.07 7.74
C GLY A 3 10.65 3.29 6.51
N ILE A 4 9.52 2.61 6.65
CA ILE A 4 8.98 1.70 5.65
C ILE A 4 7.73 2.34 5.02
N ILE A 5 7.63 2.23 3.70
CA ILE A 5 6.45 2.67 2.95
C ILE A 5 5.73 1.41 2.47
N VAL A 6 4.41 1.38 2.53
CA VAL A 6 3.63 0.29 1.94
C VAL A 6 2.51 0.87 1.09
N GLY A 7 2.36 0.33 -0.13
CA GLY A 7 1.26 0.70 -1.02
C GLY A 7 0.04 -0.16 -0.73
N PHE A 8 -1.12 0.49 -0.58
CA PHE A 8 -2.36 -0.20 -0.23
C PHE A 8 -3.48 0.25 -1.17
N ASP A 9 -4.19 -0.68 -1.79
CA ASP A 9 -5.30 -0.38 -2.70
C ASP A 9 -6.59 -1.13 -2.36
N GLY A 10 -6.63 -1.78 -1.20
CA GLY A 10 -7.80 -2.54 -0.78
C GLY A 10 -7.87 -3.95 -1.32
N SER A 11 -6.98 -4.34 -2.24
CA SER A 11 -6.93 -5.70 -2.76
C SER A 11 -6.36 -6.66 -1.73
N SER A 12 -6.62 -7.97 -1.91
CA SER A 12 -6.03 -8.99 -1.04
C SER A 12 -4.51 -9.00 -1.13
N TYR A 13 -3.96 -8.65 -2.28
CA TYR A 13 -2.51 -8.55 -2.46
C TYR A 13 -1.93 -7.44 -1.60
N SER A 14 -2.54 -6.27 -1.60
CA SER A 14 -2.07 -5.16 -0.78
C SER A 14 -2.33 -5.39 0.70
N GLN A 15 -3.37 -6.15 1.05
CA GLN A 15 -3.63 -6.52 2.43
C GLN A 15 -2.48 -7.35 3.00
N ARG A 16 -2.00 -8.32 2.24
CA ARG A 16 -0.85 -9.13 2.65
C ARG A 16 0.41 -8.28 2.76
N ALA A 17 0.61 -7.38 1.82
CA ALA A 17 1.75 -6.46 1.86
C ALA A 17 1.70 -5.60 3.11
N LEU A 18 0.52 -5.10 3.46
CA LEU A 18 0.34 -4.28 4.66
C LEU A 18 0.66 -5.08 5.93
N GLU A 19 0.15 -6.30 6.03
CA GLU A 19 0.41 -7.15 7.19
C GLU A 19 1.91 -7.41 7.36
N TRP A 20 2.60 -7.71 6.26
CA TRP A 20 4.04 -7.93 6.30
C TRP A 20 4.78 -6.65 6.73
N ALA A 21 4.39 -5.50 6.15
CA ALA A 21 5.06 -4.24 6.44
C ALA A 21 4.87 -3.81 7.89
N VAL A 22 3.66 -4.00 8.43
CA VAL A 22 3.38 -3.69 9.84
C VAL A 22 4.26 -4.53 10.75
N ALA A 23 4.36 -5.83 10.48
CA ALA A 23 5.20 -6.73 11.28
C ALA A 23 6.68 -6.37 11.18
N GLU A 24 7.14 -6.05 9.97
CA GLU A 24 8.55 -5.70 9.75
C GLU A 24 8.89 -4.37 10.44
N ALA A 25 8.01 -3.39 10.34
CA ALA A 25 8.21 -2.12 11.01
C ALA A 25 8.23 -2.29 12.53
N ALA A 26 7.42 -3.21 13.06
CA ALA A 26 7.41 -3.50 14.49
C ALA A 26 8.74 -4.11 14.93
N ILE A 27 9.27 -5.07 14.17
CA ILE A 27 10.55 -5.70 14.46
C ILE A 27 11.68 -4.67 14.49
N ARG A 28 11.66 -3.74 13.55
CA ARG A 28 12.69 -2.72 13.41
C ARG A 28 12.48 -1.49 14.28
N HIS A 29 11.33 -1.39 14.93
CA HIS A 29 10.89 -0.17 15.62
C HIS A 29 10.96 1.03 14.68
N ALA A 30 10.55 0.83 13.43
CA ALA A 30 10.62 1.84 12.40
C ALA A 30 9.28 2.52 12.19
N PRO A 31 9.27 3.77 11.69
CA PRO A 31 8.03 4.39 11.22
C PRO A 31 7.48 3.65 10.01
N LEU A 32 6.16 3.56 9.91
CA LEU A 32 5.47 2.98 8.77
C LEU A 32 4.54 4.03 8.17
N ALA A 33 4.63 4.24 6.87
CA ALA A 33 3.70 5.08 6.13
C ALA A 33 2.91 4.21 5.16
N VAL A 34 1.60 4.20 5.33
CA VAL A 34 0.67 3.49 4.43
C VAL A 34 0.19 4.50 3.41
N VAL A 35 0.45 4.25 2.15
CA VAL A 35 0.11 5.18 1.06
C VAL A 35 -0.93 4.51 0.16
N THR A 36 -2.06 5.18 0.01
CA THR A 36 -3.08 4.78 -0.95
C THR A 36 -3.21 5.88 -2.00
N VAL A 37 -3.26 5.50 -3.27
CA VAL A 37 -3.26 6.44 -4.38
C VAL A 37 -4.60 6.40 -5.08
N CYS A 38 -5.20 7.58 -5.25
CA CYS A 38 -6.48 7.74 -5.93
C CYS A 38 -6.25 8.39 -7.28
N GLN A 39 -6.79 7.79 -8.33
CA GLN A 39 -6.73 8.39 -9.65
C GLN A 39 -7.86 9.41 -9.79
N ALA A 40 -7.50 10.60 -10.23
CA ALA A 40 -8.43 11.71 -10.28
C ALA A 40 -9.64 11.46 -11.19
N VAL A 41 -9.45 10.69 -12.26
CA VAL A 41 -10.51 10.46 -13.26
C VAL A 41 -11.30 9.18 -12.96
N ALA A 42 -10.62 8.13 -12.53
CA ALA A 42 -11.24 6.83 -12.33
C ALA A 42 -11.63 6.56 -10.87
N GLY A 43 -11.35 7.50 -9.99
CA GLY A 43 -11.58 7.31 -8.56
C GLY A 43 -10.53 6.40 -7.97
N TYR A 44 -10.94 5.58 -7.00
CA TYR A 44 -10.05 4.74 -6.23
C TYR A 44 -9.62 3.53 -7.07
N TRP A 45 -8.37 3.55 -7.58
CA TRP A 45 -7.74 2.44 -8.32
C TRP A 45 -8.63 1.81 -9.40
N GLY A 46 -9.34 2.64 -10.17
CA GLY A 46 -10.22 2.16 -11.22
C GLY A 46 -11.65 1.93 -10.80
N SER A 47 -12.02 2.28 -9.58
CA SER A 47 -13.42 2.23 -9.16
C SER A 47 -14.24 3.27 -9.92
N ALA A 48 -15.51 2.96 -10.14
CA ALA A 48 -16.41 3.92 -10.78
C ALA A 48 -16.57 5.16 -9.92
N VAL A 49 -16.77 6.30 -10.58
CA VAL A 49 -17.04 7.54 -9.87
C VAL A 49 -18.37 7.41 -9.13
N SER A 50 -18.36 7.71 -7.86
CA SER A 50 -19.52 7.57 -6.99
C SER A 50 -20.51 8.70 -7.22
N SER A 51 -21.73 8.53 -6.67
CA SER A 51 -22.73 9.58 -6.69
C SER A 51 -22.28 10.77 -5.83
N PRO A 52 -22.88 11.95 -6.02
CA PRO A 52 -22.52 13.13 -5.22
C PRO A 52 -22.67 12.96 -3.71
N ASP A 53 -23.47 12.01 -3.28
CA ASP A 53 -23.72 11.79 -1.85
C ASP A 53 -22.67 10.87 -1.21
N ASP A 54 -21.80 10.24 -2.01
CA ASP A 54 -20.76 9.38 -1.49
C ASP A 54 -19.54 10.15 -1.00
N PRO A 55 -18.80 9.61 -0.02
CA PRO A 55 -17.55 10.25 0.39
C PRO A 55 -16.59 10.41 -0.77
N VAL A 56 -15.73 11.43 -0.69
CA VAL A 56 -14.67 11.62 -1.67
C VAL A 56 -13.84 10.34 -1.74
N PRO A 57 -13.46 9.86 -2.95
CA PRO A 57 -12.70 8.62 -3.08
C PRO A 57 -11.44 8.56 -2.22
N ALA A 58 -10.72 9.68 -2.10
CA ALA A 58 -9.52 9.73 -1.25
C ALA A 58 -9.86 9.48 0.22
N GLU A 59 -10.95 10.04 0.72
CA GLU A 59 -11.36 9.85 2.11
C GLU A 59 -11.78 8.41 2.36
N ARG A 60 -12.51 7.81 1.41
CA ARG A 60 -12.93 6.41 1.51
C ARG A 60 -11.72 5.48 1.52
N ALA A 61 -10.76 5.74 0.65
CA ALA A 61 -9.53 4.96 0.58
C ALA A 61 -8.73 5.07 1.88
N ARG A 62 -8.67 6.27 2.45
CA ARG A 62 -7.97 6.49 3.71
C ARG A 62 -8.63 5.74 4.85
N GLN A 63 -9.96 5.75 4.90
CA GLN A 63 -10.70 5.02 5.93
C GLN A 63 -10.46 3.51 5.82
N ALA A 64 -10.50 2.97 4.60
CA ALA A 64 -10.24 1.54 4.38
C ALA A 64 -8.83 1.16 4.83
N ALA A 65 -7.85 2.01 4.56
CA ALA A 65 -6.47 1.78 4.99
C ALA A 65 -6.36 1.83 6.52
N HIS A 66 -7.02 2.78 7.17
CA HIS A 66 -7.03 2.86 8.64
C HIS A 66 -7.61 1.60 9.28
N GLU A 67 -8.70 1.08 8.73
CA GLU A 67 -9.30 -0.15 9.24
C GLU A 67 -8.36 -1.34 9.08
N ALA A 68 -7.71 -1.44 7.91
CA ALA A 68 -6.76 -2.53 7.66
C ALA A 68 -5.56 -2.45 8.60
N VAL A 69 -5.05 -1.24 8.84
CA VAL A 69 -3.95 -1.02 9.79
C VAL A 69 -4.36 -1.46 11.20
N GLY A 70 -5.57 -1.08 11.62
CA GLY A 70 -6.05 -1.44 12.95
C GLY A 70 -6.09 -2.95 13.15
N LYS A 71 -6.54 -3.70 12.16
CA LYS A 71 -6.57 -5.15 12.22
C LYS A 71 -5.17 -5.75 12.27
N ALA A 72 -4.26 -5.23 11.45
CA ALA A 72 -2.88 -5.72 11.41
C ALA A 72 -2.16 -5.47 12.74
N LEU A 73 -2.35 -4.29 13.33
CA LEU A 73 -1.76 -3.96 14.62
C LEU A 73 -2.30 -4.83 15.74
N ALA A 74 -3.60 -5.10 15.72
CA ALA A 74 -4.23 -5.94 16.75
C ALA A 74 -3.62 -7.35 16.78
N ALA A 75 -3.21 -7.87 15.63
CA ALA A 75 -2.59 -9.19 15.55
C ALA A 75 -1.20 -9.25 16.15
N LEU A 76 -0.52 -8.09 16.32
CA LEU A 76 0.84 -8.05 16.86
C LEU A 76 0.90 -7.90 18.38
N GLY A 77 -0.22 -7.56 19.02
CA GLY A 77 -0.22 -7.32 20.47
C GLY A 77 0.57 -6.08 20.83
N ASP A 78 1.58 -6.24 21.70
CA ASP A 78 2.36 -5.12 22.21
C ASP A 78 3.52 -4.70 21.33
N ASN A 79 3.90 -5.54 20.37
CA ASN A 79 5.02 -5.25 19.48
C ASN A 79 4.55 -4.38 18.33
N ARG A 80 4.92 -3.11 18.33
CA ARG A 80 4.38 -2.13 17.39
C ARG A 80 5.47 -1.35 16.69
N PRO A 81 5.17 -0.85 15.47
CA PRO A 81 6.07 0.12 14.81
C PRO A 81 6.27 1.37 15.66
N ALA A 82 7.33 2.12 15.37
CA ALA A 82 7.57 3.39 16.06
C ALA A 82 6.43 4.38 15.84
N SER A 83 5.87 4.40 14.64
CA SER A 83 4.69 5.19 14.32
C SER A 83 4.03 4.60 13.08
N VAL A 84 2.75 4.91 12.87
CA VAL A 84 2.03 4.51 11.66
C VAL A 84 1.24 5.72 11.17
N THR A 85 1.45 6.08 9.91
CA THR A 85 0.69 7.13 9.25
C THR A 85 -0.04 6.56 8.04
N VAL A 86 -1.17 7.15 7.71
CA VAL A 86 -1.94 6.78 6.52
C VAL A 86 -2.11 8.03 5.68
N GLN A 87 -1.74 7.92 4.41
CA GLN A 87 -1.81 9.03 3.46
C GLN A 87 -2.60 8.60 2.23
N ALA A 88 -3.55 9.43 1.83
CA ALA A 88 -4.24 9.26 0.56
C ALA A 88 -3.77 10.37 -0.37
N VAL A 89 -3.19 9.99 -1.51
CA VAL A 89 -2.68 10.96 -2.48
C VAL A 89 -3.38 10.76 -3.81
N SER A 90 -3.47 11.82 -4.59
CA SER A 90 -4.07 11.78 -5.93
C SER A 90 -2.97 11.67 -6.98
N GLY A 91 -3.22 10.88 -8.01
CA GLY A 91 -2.28 10.74 -9.10
C GLY A 91 -2.24 9.33 -9.66
N HIS A 92 -1.15 9.03 -10.36
CA HIS A 92 -0.93 7.72 -10.94
C HIS A 92 -0.22 6.83 -9.89
N PRO A 93 -0.77 5.65 -9.58
CA PRO A 93 -0.24 4.85 -8.45
C PRO A 93 1.25 4.58 -8.51
N ALA A 94 1.76 4.16 -9.67
CA ALA A 94 3.19 3.83 -9.77
C ALA A 94 4.07 5.05 -9.53
N ASP A 95 3.73 6.18 -10.14
CA ASP A 95 4.53 7.40 -10.00
C ASP A 95 4.48 7.96 -8.58
N GLU A 96 3.30 7.95 -7.99
CA GLU A 96 3.13 8.48 -6.63
C GLU A 96 3.86 7.62 -5.60
N LEU A 97 3.88 6.30 -5.80
CA LEU A 97 4.60 5.41 -4.90
C LEU A 97 6.11 5.55 -5.07
N VAL A 98 6.61 5.76 -6.28
CA VAL A 98 8.04 6.07 -6.49
C VAL A 98 8.40 7.35 -5.75
N ALA A 99 7.57 8.38 -5.87
CA ALA A 99 7.82 9.64 -5.19
C ALA A 99 7.78 9.48 -3.67
N ALA A 100 6.80 8.74 -3.15
CA ALA A 100 6.67 8.50 -1.72
C ALA A 100 7.86 7.70 -1.17
N ALA A 101 8.38 6.78 -1.97
CA ALA A 101 9.50 5.93 -1.55
C ALA A 101 10.82 6.70 -1.38
N GLY A 102 11.02 7.77 -2.16
CA GLY A 102 12.15 8.71 -1.99
C GLY A 102 13.38 8.12 -1.31
N ASP A 103 13.60 8.55 -0.08
CA ASP A 103 14.71 8.09 0.75
C ASP A 103 14.28 7.12 1.85
N ALA A 104 13.18 6.41 1.67
CA ALA A 104 12.74 5.40 2.63
C ALA A 104 13.72 4.24 2.74
N ASP A 105 13.64 3.50 3.84
CA ASP A 105 14.45 2.30 4.03
C ASP A 105 14.01 1.18 3.09
N MET A 106 12.72 1.10 2.78
CA MET A 106 12.16 0.17 1.80
C MET A 106 10.74 0.57 1.44
N ILE A 107 10.27 0.09 0.29
CA ILE A 107 8.86 0.16 -0.06
C ILE A 107 8.33 -1.25 -0.28
N VAL A 108 7.13 -1.53 0.25
CA VAL A 108 6.50 -2.84 0.22
C VAL A 108 5.24 -2.76 -0.62
N VAL A 109 5.07 -3.69 -1.53
CA VAL A 109 3.86 -3.79 -2.37
C VAL A 109 3.51 -5.25 -2.57
N GLY A 110 2.26 -5.52 -2.95
CA GLY A 110 1.86 -6.86 -3.40
C GLY A 110 2.36 -7.10 -4.82
N THR A 111 2.31 -8.35 -5.25
CA THR A 111 2.70 -8.70 -6.63
C THR A 111 1.76 -8.11 -7.65
N ARG A 112 0.48 -7.83 -7.27
CA ARG A 112 -0.55 -7.29 -8.14
C ARG A 112 -1.41 -6.31 -7.37
N GLY A 113 -2.15 -5.51 -8.11
CA GLY A 113 -3.17 -4.63 -7.52
C GLY A 113 -4.57 -5.12 -7.85
N ALA A 114 -5.56 -4.27 -7.61
CA ALA A 114 -6.96 -4.59 -7.77
C ALA A 114 -7.34 -4.94 -9.22
N GLY A 115 -6.63 -4.41 -10.22
CA GLY A 115 -6.93 -4.65 -11.63
C GLY A 115 -5.96 -5.57 -12.36
N GLY A 116 -5.15 -6.32 -11.63
CA GLY A 116 -4.11 -7.13 -12.25
C GLY A 116 -4.64 -8.32 -13.06
N PHE A 117 -3.83 -8.75 -14.03
CA PHE A 117 -4.12 -9.95 -14.79
C PHE A 117 -3.56 -11.17 -14.06
N ALA A 118 -4.35 -12.25 -14.01
CA ALA A 118 -4.00 -13.44 -13.25
C ALA A 118 -2.71 -14.13 -13.74
N ARG A 119 -2.34 -13.91 -14.99
CA ARG A 119 -1.16 -14.57 -15.58
C ARG A 119 0.15 -13.83 -15.36
N LEU A 120 0.09 -12.60 -14.90
CA LEU A 120 1.32 -11.82 -14.68
C LEU A 120 1.95 -12.21 -13.36
N LEU A 121 3.28 -12.36 -13.35
CA LEU A 121 4.02 -12.59 -12.11
C LEU A 121 4.03 -11.33 -11.26
N LEU A 122 4.18 -10.16 -11.90
CA LEU A 122 4.14 -8.86 -11.24
C LEU A 122 3.12 -7.98 -11.94
N GLY A 123 2.42 -7.17 -11.17
CA GLY A 123 1.52 -6.17 -11.72
C GLY A 123 2.26 -4.95 -12.23
N SER A 124 1.54 -4.02 -12.83
CA SER A 124 2.14 -2.81 -13.40
C SER A 124 2.82 -1.94 -12.36
N VAL A 125 2.22 -1.79 -11.19
CA VAL A 125 2.78 -0.94 -10.13
C VAL A 125 4.06 -1.57 -9.58
N SER A 126 4.05 -2.86 -9.24
CA SER A 126 5.23 -3.53 -8.70
C SER A 126 6.37 -3.57 -9.71
N THR A 127 6.06 -3.79 -10.99
CA THR A 127 7.07 -3.75 -12.05
C THR A 127 7.70 -2.37 -12.17
N HIS A 128 6.89 -1.33 -12.18
CA HIS A 128 7.38 0.04 -12.28
C HIS A 128 8.29 0.40 -11.10
N LEU A 129 7.89 0.01 -9.90
CA LEU A 129 8.67 0.26 -8.70
C LEU A 129 10.03 -0.43 -8.74
N THR A 130 10.08 -1.68 -9.18
CA THR A 130 11.35 -2.41 -9.24
C THR A 130 12.33 -1.77 -10.22
N HIS A 131 11.83 -1.06 -11.22
CA HIS A 131 12.69 -0.37 -12.20
C HIS A 131 13.08 1.05 -11.77
N HIS A 132 12.25 1.74 -10.99
CA HIS A 132 12.41 3.18 -10.78
C HIS A 132 12.58 3.62 -9.33
N ALA A 133 12.31 2.78 -8.34
CA ALA A 133 12.46 3.17 -6.95
C ALA A 133 13.93 3.37 -6.59
N HIS A 134 14.18 4.32 -5.68
CA HIS A 134 15.52 4.61 -5.20
C HIS A 134 15.85 3.93 -3.87
N CYS A 135 14.99 3.00 -3.44
CA CYS A 135 15.19 2.22 -2.22
C CYS A 135 14.85 0.74 -2.52
N PRO A 136 15.20 -0.17 -1.62
CA PRO A 136 14.80 -1.57 -1.78
C PRO A 136 13.29 -1.71 -1.93
N VAL A 137 12.88 -2.61 -2.82
CA VAL A 137 11.48 -2.91 -3.08
C VAL A 137 11.19 -4.33 -2.63
N VAL A 138 10.25 -4.48 -1.72
CA VAL A 138 9.83 -5.78 -1.22
C VAL A 138 8.48 -6.09 -1.86
N VAL A 139 8.41 -7.21 -2.56
CA VAL A 139 7.20 -7.62 -3.28
C VAL A 139 6.64 -8.86 -2.57
N ILE A 140 5.42 -8.75 -2.07
CA ILE A 140 4.81 -9.81 -1.28
C ILE A 140 3.89 -10.64 -2.17
N PRO A 141 4.14 -11.96 -2.28
CA PRO A 141 3.32 -12.81 -3.12
C PRO A 141 1.95 -13.08 -2.51
N PRO A 142 0.97 -13.54 -3.33
CA PRO A 142 -0.34 -13.89 -2.80
C PRO A 142 -0.26 -15.12 -1.88
N ASP A 143 -1.32 -15.31 -1.09
CA ASP A 143 -1.36 -16.39 -0.10
C ASP A 143 -2.07 -17.64 -0.63
N ASP A 144 -2.18 -17.80 -1.92
CA ASP A 144 -2.80 -18.97 -2.50
C ASP A 144 -1.73 -20.01 -2.80
N ARG A 145 -1.23 -20.61 -1.75
CA ARG A 145 -0.32 -21.74 -1.89
C ARG A 145 -1.14 -22.98 -2.20
N VAL A 146 -0.93 -23.49 -3.34
CA VAL A 146 -1.53 -24.76 -3.70
C VAL A 146 -0.52 -25.85 -3.47
#